data_48468e9255a245e5a5ccdeafcce7633f
#
_entry.id   48468e9255a245e5a5ccdeafcce7633f
#
_cell.length_a   1.000
_cell.length_b   1.000
_cell.length_c   1.000
_cell.angle_alpha   90.00
_cell.angle_beta   90.00
_cell.angle_gamma   90.00
#
_symmetry.space_group_name_H-M   'P 1'
#
loop_
_entity.id
_entity.type
_entity.pdbx_description
1 polymer ?
#
loop_
_entity_poly.entity_id
_entity_poly.type
_entity_poly.pdbx_seq_one_letter_code
_entity_poly.pdbx_strand_id
1 'polypeptide(L)'
;MASNAVSQQVPADDFQALEEKVYRTIEMYKAARQSQATAERDAQRLRQQVEDRDEELTRLRREAVQLKKEREDIRGRVEKMLAQIETLAEAS
;
A
#
# COMPACT_ATOMS: atom_id res chain seq x y z
N MET A 1 41.31 -19.91 51.79
CA MET A 1 40.60 -20.87 50.96
C MET A 1 39.16 -20.46 50.60
N ALA A 2 38.45 -19.76 51.45
CA ALA A 2 37.11 -19.26 51.13
C ALA A 2 37.09 -18.22 49.99
N SER A 3 38.14 -17.42 49.85
CA SER A 3 38.26 -16.44 48.77
C SER A 3 38.48 -17.06 47.39
N ASN A 4 39.08 -18.25 47.29
CA ASN A 4 39.25 -18.97 46.01
C ASN A 4 37.92 -19.55 45.48
N ALA A 5 37.07 -20.05 46.37
CA ALA A 5 35.77 -20.59 46.03
C ALA A 5 34.85 -19.47 45.52
N VAL A 6 34.85 -18.31 46.18
CA VAL A 6 34.06 -17.13 45.76
C VAL A 6 34.56 -16.58 44.41
N SER A 7 35.86 -16.56 44.19
CA SER A 7 36.48 -16.09 42.93
C SER A 7 36.14 -16.99 41.75
N GLN A 8 35.90 -18.30 41.98
CA GLN A 8 35.48 -19.23 40.95
C GLN A 8 34.01 -19.14 40.61
N GLN A 9 33.17 -18.84 41.59
CA GLN A 9 31.71 -18.72 41.38
C GLN A 9 31.33 -17.44 40.62
N VAL A 10 31.98 -16.32 40.93
CA VAL A 10 31.67 -15.03 40.27
C VAL A 10 31.95 -15.08 38.78
N PRO A 11 33.09 -15.59 38.26
CA PRO A 11 33.30 -15.71 36.83
C PRO A 11 32.33 -16.67 36.13
N ALA A 12 31.90 -17.75 36.80
CA ALA A 12 30.93 -18.67 36.25
C ALA A 12 29.56 -18.06 36.12
N ASP A 13 29.11 -17.30 37.13
CA ASP A 13 27.84 -16.59 37.12
C ASP A 13 27.85 -15.47 36.07
N ASP A 14 28.94 -14.75 35.95
CA ASP A 14 29.12 -13.73 34.93
C ASP A 14 29.09 -14.33 33.52
N PHE A 15 29.72 -15.47 33.33
CA PHE A 15 29.72 -16.18 32.08
C PHE A 15 28.31 -16.64 31.70
N GLN A 16 27.56 -17.18 32.66
CA GLN A 16 26.21 -17.62 32.43
C GLN A 16 25.27 -16.46 32.10
N ALA A 17 25.42 -15.34 32.82
CA ALA A 17 24.67 -14.11 32.53
C ALA A 17 24.98 -13.57 31.14
N LEU A 18 26.26 -13.66 30.73
CA LEU A 18 26.69 -13.24 29.41
C LEU A 18 26.12 -14.15 28.32
N GLU A 19 26.11 -15.47 28.54
CA GLU A 19 25.45 -16.43 27.64
C GLU A 19 23.99 -16.13 27.42
N GLU A 20 23.25 -15.90 28.50
CA GLU A 20 21.84 -15.55 28.43
C GLU A 20 21.62 -14.25 27.65
N LYS A 21 22.48 -13.27 27.87
CA LYS A 21 22.42 -11.98 27.20
C LYS A 21 22.69 -12.12 25.71
N VAL A 22 23.68 -12.90 25.34
CA VAL A 22 24.00 -13.22 23.93
C VAL A 22 22.83 -13.96 23.29
N TYR A 23 22.27 -14.95 23.96
CA TYR A 23 21.13 -15.69 23.46
C TYR A 23 19.92 -14.80 23.20
N ARG A 24 19.58 -13.93 24.15
CA ARG A 24 18.49 -12.96 23.97
C ARG A 24 18.74 -12.01 22.81
N THR A 25 19.97 -11.54 22.68
CA THR A 25 20.35 -10.64 21.58
C THR A 25 20.19 -11.33 20.24
N ILE A 26 20.57 -12.60 20.13
CA ILE A 26 20.38 -13.39 18.90
C ILE A 26 18.89 -13.56 18.58
N GLU A 27 18.09 -13.89 19.58
CA GLU A 27 16.64 -14.04 19.40
C GLU A 27 15.97 -12.72 18.99
N MET A 28 16.38 -11.62 19.61
CA MET A 28 15.88 -10.29 19.24
C MET A 28 16.29 -9.92 17.82
N TYR A 29 17.51 -10.24 17.43
CA TYR A 29 18.00 -9.99 16.08
C TYR A 29 17.21 -10.80 15.04
N LYS A 30 16.96 -12.08 15.30
CA LYS A 30 16.15 -12.93 14.43
C LYS A 30 14.73 -12.39 14.28
N ALA A 31 14.12 -12.00 15.40
CA ALA A 31 12.78 -11.42 15.40
C ALA A 31 12.73 -10.10 14.61
N ALA A 32 13.74 -9.24 14.79
CA ALA A 32 13.84 -7.99 14.07
C ALA A 32 14.00 -8.21 12.57
N ARG A 33 14.82 -9.17 12.17
CA ARG A 33 14.99 -9.52 10.76
C ARG A 33 13.72 -10.06 10.14
N GLN A 34 12.99 -10.88 10.88
CA GLN A 34 11.72 -11.40 10.40
C GLN A 34 10.66 -10.29 10.25
N SER A 35 10.60 -9.38 11.22
CA SER A 35 9.71 -8.22 11.15
C SER A 35 10.06 -7.31 9.96
N GLN A 36 11.35 -7.10 9.72
CA GLN A 36 11.82 -6.32 8.59
C GLN A 36 11.42 -6.96 7.25
N ALA A 37 11.61 -8.28 7.12
CA ALA A 37 11.23 -9.00 5.91
C ALA A 37 9.72 -8.93 5.66
N THR A 38 8.92 -9.05 6.71
CA THR A 38 7.45 -8.92 6.62
C THR A 38 7.06 -7.50 6.21
N ALA A 39 7.68 -6.49 6.81
CA ALA A 39 7.41 -5.09 6.48
C ALA A 39 7.79 -4.78 5.03
N GLU A 40 8.90 -5.32 4.54
CA GLU A 40 9.31 -5.14 3.14
C GLU A 40 8.33 -5.78 2.16
N ARG A 41 7.84 -6.98 2.46
CA ARG A 41 6.82 -7.65 1.65
C ARG A 41 5.51 -6.85 1.64
N ASP A 42 5.09 -6.38 2.80
CA ASP A 42 3.87 -5.58 2.92
C ASP A 42 3.99 -4.26 2.17
N ALA A 43 5.15 -3.60 2.27
CA ALA A 43 5.42 -2.37 1.54
C ALA A 43 5.37 -2.60 0.02
N GLN A 44 5.94 -3.70 -0.44
CA GLN A 44 5.96 -4.05 -1.86
C GLN A 44 4.55 -4.37 -2.37
N ARG A 45 3.77 -5.10 -1.59
CA ARG A 45 2.36 -5.39 -1.90
C ARG A 45 1.53 -4.11 -1.98
N LEU A 46 1.72 -3.19 -1.03
CA LEU A 46 1.02 -1.92 -1.01
C LEU A 46 1.39 -1.03 -2.20
N ARG A 47 2.66 -1.00 -2.59
CA ARG A 47 3.10 -0.29 -3.79
C ARG A 47 2.42 -0.83 -5.04
N GLN A 48 2.33 -2.15 -5.15
CA GLN A 48 1.64 -2.79 -6.27
C GLN A 48 0.16 -2.42 -6.30
N GLN A 49 -0.51 -2.42 -5.14
CA GLN A 49 -1.91 -2.00 -5.03
C GLN A 49 -2.10 -0.54 -5.44
N VAL A 50 -1.18 0.33 -5.04
CA VAL A 50 -1.22 1.75 -5.44
C VAL A 50 -1.08 1.90 -6.95
N GLU A 51 -0.13 1.20 -7.56
CA GLU A 51 0.05 1.20 -9.02
C GLU A 51 -1.20 0.72 -9.75
N ASP A 52 -1.78 -0.38 -9.29
CA ASP A 52 -3.00 -0.95 -9.88
C ASP A 52 -4.17 0.03 -9.77
N ARG A 53 -4.32 0.69 -8.63
CA ARG A 53 -5.37 1.69 -8.43
C ARG A 53 -5.15 2.94 -9.28
N ASP A 54 -3.90 3.36 -9.45
CA ASP A 54 -3.56 4.49 -10.31
C ASP A 54 -3.91 4.20 -11.77
N GLU A 55 -3.60 3.01 -12.24
CA GLU A 55 -3.99 2.55 -13.57
C GLU A 55 -5.51 2.53 -13.74
N GLU A 56 -6.22 2.00 -12.76
CA GLU A 56 -7.68 1.96 -12.75
C GLU A 56 -8.28 3.35 -12.75
N LEU A 57 -7.76 4.27 -11.93
CA LEU A 57 -8.18 5.66 -11.91
C LEU A 57 -7.97 6.35 -13.26
N THR A 58 -6.84 6.12 -13.88
CA THR A 58 -6.55 6.67 -15.21
C THR A 58 -7.55 6.17 -16.24
N ARG A 59 -7.84 4.89 -16.21
CA ARG A 59 -8.84 4.28 -17.10
C ARG A 59 -10.24 4.85 -16.88
N LEU A 60 -10.66 4.96 -15.62
CA LEU A 60 -11.96 5.50 -15.27
C LEU A 60 -12.11 6.97 -15.65
N ARG A 61 -11.05 7.76 -15.50
CA ARG A 61 -11.05 9.17 -15.94
C ARG A 61 -11.18 9.29 -17.44
N ARG A 62 -10.52 8.42 -18.20
CA ARG A 62 -10.68 8.39 -19.67
C ARG A 62 -12.09 8.02 -20.07
N GLU A 63 -12.66 7.01 -19.42
CA GLU A 63 -14.06 6.61 -19.64
C GLU A 63 -15.03 7.74 -19.31
N ALA A 64 -14.82 8.43 -18.19
CA ALA A 64 -15.65 9.55 -17.79
C ALA A 64 -15.60 10.70 -18.81
N VAL A 65 -14.42 11.02 -19.30
CA VAL A 65 -14.25 12.05 -20.35
C VAL A 65 -14.96 11.62 -21.63
N GLN A 66 -14.82 10.37 -22.02
CA GLN A 66 -15.46 9.83 -23.22
C GLN A 66 -16.99 9.84 -23.10
N LEU A 67 -17.52 9.42 -21.97
CA LEU A 67 -18.96 9.44 -21.72
C LEU A 67 -19.52 10.86 -21.71
N LYS A 68 -18.80 11.81 -21.12
CA LYS A 68 -19.17 13.22 -21.13
C LYS A 68 -19.23 13.76 -22.56
N LYS A 69 -18.25 13.42 -23.38
CA LYS A 69 -18.20 13.83 -24.78
C LYS A 69 -19.39 13.26 -25.57
N GLU A 70 -19.65 11.97 -25.39
CA GLU A 70 -20.80 11.31 -26.03
C GLU A 70 -22.12 11.94 -25.61
N ARG A 71 -22.27 12.25 -24.34
CA ARG A 71 -23.44 12.92 -23.79
C ARG A 71 -23.65 14.30 -24.43
N GLU A 72 -22.59 15.08 -24.56
CA GLU A 72 -22.64 16.40 -25.19
C GLU A 72 -23.01 16.28 -26.68
N ASP A 73 -22.47 15.29 -27.38
CA ASP A 73 -22.77 15.04 -28.78
C ASP A 73 -24.24 14.68 -28.95
N ILE A 74 -24.78 13.80 -28.12
CA ILE A 74 -26.19 13.40 -28.13
C ILE A 74 -27.09 14.62 -27.84
N ARG A 75 -26.71 15.41 -26.84
CA ARG A 75 -27.44 16.63 -26.48
C ARG A 75 -27.51 17.60 -27.66
N GLY A 76 -26.38 17.81 -28.33
CA GLY A 76 -26.34 18.67 -29.52
C GLY A 76 -27.23 18.16 -30.65
N ARG A 77 -27.27 16.86 -30.89
CA ARG A 77 -28.14 16.24 -31.88
C ARG A 77 -29.60 16.41 -31.54
N VAL A 78 -29.97 16.21 -30.29
CA VAL A 78 -31.35 16.38 -29.81
C VAL A 78 -31.80 17.83 -29.97
N GLU A 79 -30.96 18.81 -29.59
CA GLU A 79 -31.21 20.23 -29.76
C GLU A 79 -31.44 20.61 -31.23
N LYS A 80 -30.58 20.06 -32.13
CA LYS A 80 -30.75 20.24 -33.58
C LYS A 80 -32.07 19.69 -34.10
N MET A 81 -32.45 18.50 -33.67
CA MET A 81 -33.71 17.87 -34.08
C MET A 81 -34.90 18.66 -33.59
N LEU A 82 -34.87 19.15 -32.35
CA LEU A 82 -35.93 19.99 -31.80
C LEU A 82 -36.07 21.30 -32.57
N ALA A 83 -34.99 21.94 -32.93
CA ALA A 83 -34.99 23.16 -33.73
C ALA A 83 -35.57 22.92 -35.12
N GLN A 84 -35.28 21.78 -35.76
CA GLN A 84 -35.84 21.40 -37.04
C GLN A 84 -37.36 21.15 -36.95
N ILE A 85 -37.81 20.49 -35.89
CA ILE A 85 -39.23 20.24 -35.65
C ILE A 85 -39.99 21.57 -35.46
N GLU A 86 -39.43 22.49 -34.68
CA GLU A 86 -40.00 23.82 -34.47
C GLU A 86 -40.11 24.60 -35.79
N THR A 87 -39.09 24.56 -36.63
CA THR A 87 -39.10 25.20 -37.93
C THR A 87 -40.18 24.62 -38.83
N LEU A 88 -40.32 23.30 -38.85
CA LEU A 88 -41.37 22.62 -39.63
C LEU A 88 -42.77 22.97 -39.12
N ALA A 89 -42.95 23.04 -37.81
CA ALA A 89 -44.23 23.42 -37.22
C ALA A 89 -44.60 24.87 -37.52
N GLU A 90 -43.66 25.79 -37.56
CA GLU A 90 -43.89 27.19 -37.95
C GLU A 90 -44.21 27.34 -39.42
N ALA A 91 -43.65 26.48 -40.28
CA ALA A 91 -43.88 26.52 -41.72
C ALA A 91 -45.23 25.95 -42.12
N SER A 92 -45.83 25.15 -41.26
CA SER A 92 -47.13 24.58 -41.52
C SER A 92 -48.27 25.42 -40.91
#